data_d718a679fb9fe27a51aea23051ac6439
#
_entry.id   d718a679fb9fe27a51aea23051ac6439
#
_cell.length_a   1.000
_cell.length_b   1.000
_cell.length_c   1.000
_cell.angle_alpha   90.00
_cell.angle_beta   90.00
_cell.angle_gamma   90.00
#
_symmetry.space_group_name_H-M   'P 1'
#
loop_
_entity.id
_entity.type
_entity.pdbx_description
1 polymer ?
#
loop_
_entity_poly.entity_id
_entity_poly.type
_entity_poly.pdbx_seq_one_letter_code
_entity_poly.pdbx_strand_id
1 'polypeptide(L)'
;MSDSDTADLERRAARLAAAGAVGASVAHELRNALAVAESSLFLAQRDIDDRARLVGHLGKVSAEIRKAHQVIGSVLGLARGEPPRCEPTPMRQLLDAARHGLAVPAHLRFEVAVTPEDLTLCGDPILLERVFANLYLNAIEALEGRERGSIVTRAWRGDDRTWVEVEDDGPGLHPSVIDRIFEPLATAKAAGTGLGLALSRVIIEAHRGEITASRGPLGGAAFRIWLPVALDSDCCC
;
A
#
# COMPACT_ATOMS: atom_id res chain seq x y z
N MET A 1 10.75 -30.60 20.83
CA MET A 1 9.98 -29.52 20.22
C MET A 1 10.26 -28.29 21.05
N SER A 2 11.01 -27.33 20.53
CA SER A 2 11.41 -26.16 21.32
C SER A 2 10.26 -25.13 21.36
N ASP A 3 10.24 -24.25 22.37
CA ASP A 3 9.26 -23.15 22.48
C ASP A 3 9.22 -22.27 21.21
N SER A 4 10.33 -22.21 20.50
CA SER A 4 10.46 -21.53 19.20
C SER A 4 9.65 -22.19 18.10
N ASP A 5 9.60 -23.54 18.03
CA ASP A 5 8.84 -24.28 17.02
C ASP A 5 7.34 -24.14 17.21
N THR A 6 6.91 -24.08 18.48
CA THR A 6 5.49 -23.91 18.84
C THR A 6 4.99 -22.51 18.48
N ALA A 7 5.79 -21.47 18.78
CA ALA A 7 5.48 -20.08 18.45
C ALA A 7 5.47 -19.82 16.93
N ASP A 8 6.28 -20.55 16.16
CA ASP A 8 6.26 -20.46 14.68
C ASP A 8 5.04 -21.17 14.08
N LEU A 9 4.65 -22.30 14.63
CA LEU A 9 3.43 -23.01 14.23
C LEU A 9 2.17 -22.19 14.54
N GLU A 10 2.10 -21.57 15.70
CA GLU A 10 0.99 -20.70 16.10
C GLU A 10 0.90 -19.46 15.19
N ARG A 11 2.03 -18.84 14.87
CA ARG A 11 2.10 -17.72 13.90
C ARG A 11 1.65 -18.13 12.51
N ARG A 12 2.04 -19.32 12.02
CA ARG A 12 1.60 -19.85 10.72
C ARG A 12 0.11 -20.18 10.73
N ALA A 13 -0.38 -20.79 11.81
CA ALA A 13 -1.80 -21.12 11.96
C ALA A 13 -2.66 -19.84 12.02
N ALA A 14 -2.23 -18.81 12.74
CA ALA A 14 -2.91 -17.51 12.81
C ALA A 14 -2.93 -16.82 11.44
N ARG A 15 -1.82 -16.87 10.66
CA ARG A 15 -1.75 -16.33 9.30
C ARG A 15 -2.68 -17.08 8.34
N LEU A 16 -2.72 -18.41 8.41
CA LEU A 16 -3.61 -19.23 7.59
C LEU A 16 -5.09 -19.04 7.95
N ALA A 17 -5.42 -18.89 9.24
CA ALA A 17 -6.77 -18.56 9.69
C ALA A 17 -7.20 -17.17 9.23
N ALA A 18 -6.32 -16.17 9.32
CA ALA A 18 -6.55 -14.84 8.77
C ALA A 18 -6.73 -14.88 7.23
N ALA A 19 -5.90 -15.62 6.50
CA ALA A 19 -6.04 -15.81 5.06
C ALA A 19 -7.34 -16.54 4.69
N GLY A 20 -7.79 -17.50 5.48
CA GLY A 20 -9.06 -18.22 5.28
C GLY A 20 -10.30 -17.34 5.50
N ALA A 21 -10.32 -16.56 6.58
CA ALA A 21 -11.39 -15.60 6.85
C ALA A 21 -11.46 -14.48 5.80
N VAL A 22 -10.31 -14.07 5.28
CA VAL A 22 -10.15 -13.09 4.19
C VAL A 22 -10.57 -13.68 2.84
N GLY A 23 -10.41 -15.01 2.65
CA GLY A 23 -10.63 -15.67 1.35
C GLY A 23 -12.02 -15.48 0.76
N ALA A 24 -13.07 -15.52 1.57
CA ALA A 24 -14.45 -15.31 1.11
C ALA A 24 -14.69 -13.84 0.70
N SER A 25 -14.16 -12.89 1.46
CA SER A 25 -14.27 -11.46 1.17
C SER A 25 -13.45 -11.09 -0.09
N VAL A 26 -12.24 -11.65 -0.20
CA VAL A 26 -11.36 -11.50 -1.37
C VAL A 26 -12.03 -12.05 -2.63
N ALA A 27 -12.62 -13.26 -2.56
CA ALA A 27 -13.32 -13.83 -3.71
C ALA A 27 -14.53 -12.98 -4.13
N HIS A 28 -15.24 -12.40 -3.17
CA HIS A 28 -16.33 -11.47 -3.47
C HIS A 28 -15.84 -10.20 -4.13
N GLU A 29 -14.75 -9.62 -3.66
CA GLU A 29 -14.15 -8.40 -4.18
C GLU A 29 -13.55 -8.57 -5.57
N LEU A 30 -12.85 -9.69 -5.80
CA LEU A 30 -12.37 -10.05 -7.15
C LEU A 30 -13.53 -10.22 -8.13
N ARG A 31 -14.60 -10.88 -7.70
CA ARG A 31 -15.80 -11.07 -8.54
C ARG A 31 -16.43 -9.73 -8.88
N ASN A 32 -16.51 -8.79 -7.94
CA ASN A 32 -17.05 -7.46 -8.17
C ASN A 32 -16.17 -6.66 -9.13
N ALA A 33 -14.84 -6.65 -8.94
CA ALA A 33 -13.90 -5.96 -9.83
C ALA A 33 -13.99 -6.51 -11.27
N LEU A 34 -14.04 -7.84 -11.42
CA LEU A 34 -14.19 -8.48 -12.73
C LEU A 34 -15.55 -8.14 -13.38
N ALA A 35 -16.66 -8.16 -12.65
CA ALA A 35 -17.99 -7.83 -13.17
C ALA A 35 -18.06 -6.36 -13.66
N VAL A 36 -17.44 -5.42 -12.93
CA VAL A 36 -17.35 -4.02 -13.36
C VAL A 36 -16.45 -3.86 -14.58
N ALA A 37 -15.33 -4.59 -14.64
CA ALA A 37 -14.44 -4.60 -15.80
C ALA A 37 -15.16 -5.15 -17.06
N GLU A 38 -15.87 -6.29 -16.93
CA GLU A 38 -16.67 -6.89 -18.01
C GLU A 38 -17.76 -5.95 -18.51
N SER A 39 -18.53 -5.33 -17.60
CA SER A 39 -19.56 -4.35 -17.93
C SER A 39 -18.97 -3.14 -18.66
N SER A 40 -17.83 -2.62 -18.19
CA SER A 40 -17.15 -1.50 -18.84
C SER A 40 -16.60 -1.86 -20.21
N LEU A 41 -16.10 -3.09 -20.38
CA LEU A 41 -15.66 -3.59 -21.70
C LEU A 41 -16.81 -3.71 -22.68
N PHE A 42 -17.96 -4.23 -22.23
CA PHE A 42 -19.19 -4.28 -23.05
C PHE A 42 -19.63 -2.89 -23.51
N LEU A 43 -19.60 -1.89 -22.60
CA LEU A 43 -19.91 -0.51 -22.96
C LEU A 43 -18.88 0.09 -23.92
N ALA A 44 -17.60 -0.23 -23.75
CA ALA A 44 -16.53 0.19 -24.68
C ALA A 44 -16.76 -0.36 -26.11
N GLN A 45 -17.18 -1.61 -26.21
CA GLN A 45 -17.51 -2.24 -27.52
C GLN A 45 -18.73 -1.59 -28.18
N ARG A 46 -19.71 -1.19 -27.37
CA ARG A 46 -20.91 -0.52 -27.88
C ARG A 46 -20.65 0.92 -28.35
N ASP A 47 -19.79 1.62 -27.59
CA ASP A 47 -19.50 3.04 -27.83
C ASP A 47 -18.17 3.21 -28.64
N ILE A 48 -17.87 2.26 -29.55
CA ILE A 48 -16.59 2.20 -30.29
C ILE A 48 -16.33 3.44 -31.17
N ASP A 49 -17.39 4.06 -31.67
CA ASP A 49 -17.33 5.25 -32.51
C ASP A 49 -17.22 6.55 -31.70
N ASP A 50 -17.50 6.52 -30.40
CA ASP A 50 -17.33 7.65 -29.49
C ASP A 50 -15.99 7.51 -28.72
N ARG A 51 -14.95 8.14 -29.27
CA ARG A 51 -13.59 8.06 -28.72
C ARG A 51 -13.50 8.49 -27.24
N ALA A 52 -14.28 9.49 -26.82
CA ALA A 52 -14.22 10.00 -25.44
C ALA A 52 -14.80 8.98 -24.47
N ARG A 53 -15.95 8.40 -24.79
CA ARG A 53 -16.59 7.33 -24.00
C ARG A 53 -15.76 6.06 -23.99
N LEU A 54 -15.24 5.66 -25.16
CA LEU A 54 -14.37 4.49 -25.29
C LEU A 54 -13.17 4.59 -24.35
N VAL A 55 -12.45 5.72 -24.36
CA VAL A 55 -11.29 5.95 -23.47
C VAL A 55 -11.71 5.90 -22.00
N GLY A 56 -12.86 6.48 -21.65
CA GLY A 56 -13.41 6.43 -20.30
C GLY A 56 -13.71 4.99 -19.85
N HIS A 57 -14.31 4.17 -20.70
CA HIS A 57 -14.62 2.77 -20.40
C HIS A 57 -13.35 1.92 -20.26
N LEU A 58 -12.37 2.09 -21.16
CA LEU A 58 -11.07 1.41 -21.08
C LEU A 58 -10.29 1.81 -19.83
N GLY A 59 -10.38 3.08 -19.43
CA GLY A 59 -9.79 3.56 -18.16
C GLY A 59 -10.37 2.83 -16.94
N LYS A 60 -11.71 2.62 -16.90
CA LYS A 60 -12.38 1.84 -15.85
C LYS A 60 -11.93 0.38 -15.85
N VAL A 61 -11.87 -0.26 -17.02
CA VAL A 61 -11.36 -1.65 -17.13
C VAL A 61 -9.95 -1.75 -16.54
N SER A 62 -9.06 -0.84 -16.91
CA SER A 62 -7.69 -0.82 -16.41
C SER A 62 -7.62 -0.61 -14.89
N ALA A 63 -8.49 0.23 -14.33
CA ALA A 63 -8.58 0.47 -12.89
C ALA A 63 -9.02 -0.79 -12.13
N GLU A 64 -10.07 -1.48 -12.61
CA GLU A 64 -10.57 -2.70 -11.96
C GLU A 64 -9.59 -3.87 -12.07
N ILE A 65 -8.87 -4.00 -13.18
CA ILE A 65 -7.80 -5.00 -13.32
C ILE A 65 -6.67 -4.73 -12.32
N ARG A 66 -6.23 -3.46 -12.15
CA ARG A 66 -5.22 -3.11 -11.14
C ARG A 66 -5.70 -3.45 -9.73
N LYS A 67 -6.97 -3.12 -9.41
CA LYS A 67 -7.58 -3.46 -8.12
C LYS A 67 -7.56 -4.97 -7.87
N ALA A 68 -7.95 -5.78 -8.86
CA ALA A 68 -7.90 -7.23 -8.76
C ALA A 68 -6.46 -7.75 -8.51
N HIS A 69 -5.46 -7.22 -9.21
CA HIS A 69 -4.05 -7.57 -8.97
C HIS A 69 -3.58 -7.17 -7.56
N GLN A 70 -3.99 -6.03 -7.05
CA GLN A 70 -3.67 -5.61 -5.67
C GLN A 70 -4.25 -6.58 -4.64
N VAL A 71 -5.52 -6.99 -4.82
CA VAL A 71 -6.19 -7.95 -3.95
C VAL A 71 -5.46 -9.29 -3.95
N ILE A 72 -5.22 -9.87 -5.15
CA ILE A 72 -4.50 -11.15 -5.30
C ILE A 72 -3.13 -11.09 -4.63
N GLY A 73 -2.36 -10.07 -4.95
CA GLY A 73 -1.03 -9.92 -4.39
C GLY A 73 -1.04 -9.70 -2.86
N SER A 74 -2.09 -9.07 -2.29
CA SER A 74 -2.27 -8.93 -0.84
C SER A 74 -2.45 -10.29 -0.17
N VAL A 75 -3.30 -11.12 -0.75
CA VAL A 75 -3.56 -12.48 -0.23
C VAL A 75 -2.35 -13.38 -0.34
N LEU A 76 -1.68 -13.36 -1.49
CA LEU A 76 -0.48 -14.16 -1.71
C LEU A 76 0.68 -13.73 -0.79
N GLY A 77 0.84 -12.42 -0.55
CA GLY A 77 1.83 -11.90 0.40
C GLY A 77 1.57 -12.36 1.83
N LEU A 78 0.29 -12.34 2.27
CA LEU A 78 -0.13 -12.85 3.57
C LEU A 78 0.11 -14.38 3.71
N ALA A 79 -0.09 -15.14 2.63
CA ALA A 79 -0.05 -16.61 2.65
C ALA A 79 1.37 -17.21 2.55
N ARG A 80 2.28 -16.58 1.81
CA ARG A 80 3.57 -17.20 1.49
C ARG A 80 4.58 -17.17 2.62
N GLY A 81 4.62 -16.12 3.43
CA GLY A 81 5.60 -15.98 4.51
C GLY A 81 7.06 -16.12 4.09
N GLU A 82 7.35 -15.95 2.78
CA GLU A 82 8.71 -15.96 2.26
C GLU A 82 9.46 -14.73 2.79
N PRO A 83 10.71 -14.88 3.22
CA PRO A 83 11.50 -13.72 3.62
C PRO A 83 11.70 -12.77 2.43
N PRO A 84 11.71 -11.45 2.66
CA PRO A 84 11.94 -10.47 1.60
C PRO A 84 13.35 -10.65 1.01
N ARG A 85 13.48 -10.40 -0.28
CA ARG A 85 14.78 -10.41 -0.98
C ARG A 85 15.42 -9.04 -0.82
N CYS A 86 16.11 -8.86 0.30
CA CYS A 86 16.70 -7.58 0.61
C CYS A 86 17.92 -7.28 -0.24
N GLU A 87 17.94 -6.09 -0.84
CA GLU A 87 19.05 -5.53 -1.57
C GLU A 87 19.21 -4.03 -1.29
N PRO A 88 20.41 -3.47 -1.49
CA PRO A 88 20.62 -2.03 -1.37
C PRO A 88 19.72 -1.26 -2.34
N THR A 89 18.78 -0.50 -1.80
CA THR A 89 17.75 0.19 -2.56
C THR A 89 17.81 1.70 -2.28
N PRO A 90 18.13 2.54 -3.30
CA PRO A 90 18.10 3.98 -3.14
C PRO A 90 16.69 4.47 -2.84
N MET A 91 16.51 5.17 -1.71
CA MET A 91 15.20 5.61 -1.23
C MET A 91 14.47 6.49 -2.24
N ARG A 92 15.15 7.42 -2.89
CA ARG A 92 14.57 8.29 -3.91
C ARG A 92 13.95 7.49 -5.05
N GLN A 93 14.70 6.53 -5.58
CA GLN A 93 14.23 5.69 -6.70
C GLN A 93 13.01 4.85 -6.30
N LEU A 94 13.00 4.31 -5.10
CA LEU A 94 11.89 3.53 -4.55
C LEU A 94 10.60 4.36 -4.45
N LEU A 95 10.69 5.57 -3.89
CA LEU A 95 9.55 6.47 -3.73
C LEU A 95 9.03 7.00 -5.09
N ASP A 96 9.93 7.28 -6.02
CA ASP A 96 9.57 7.70 -7.38
C ASP A 96 8.91 6.57 -8.17
N ALA A 97 9.39 5.33 -8.05
CA ALA A 97 8.78 4.14 -8.65
C ALA A 97 7.36 3.91 -8.10
N ALA A 98 7.18 3.99 -6.79
CA ALA A 98 5.87 3.85 -6.14
C ALA A 98 4.85 4.90 -6.64
N ARG A 99 5.31 6.09 -6.98
CA ARG A 99 4.47 7.17 -7.54
C ARG A 99 4.17 6.97 -9.02
N HIS A 100 5.13 6.45 -9.79
CA HIS A 100 5.06 6.42 -11.27
C HIS A 100 3.83 5.66 -11.80
N GLY A 101 3.40 4.59 -11.13
CA GLY A 101 2.22 3.81 -11.49
C GLY A 101 0.87 4.44 -11.15
N LEU A 102 0.86 5.63 -10.51
CA LEU A 102 -0.35 6.27 -10.00
C LEU A 102 -0.79 7.43 -10.89
N ALA A 103 -2.10 7.52 -11.14
CA ALA A 103 -2.70 8.68 -11.79
C ALA A 103 -2.89 9.80 -10.74
N VAL A 104 -1.84 10.58 -10.49
CA VAL A 104 -1.92 11.72 -9.56
C VAL A 104 -2.67 12.86 -10.24
N PRO A 105 -3.82 13.32 -9.71
CA PRO A 105 -4.56 14.45 -10.26
C PRO A 105 -3.73 15.74 -10.25
N ALA A 106 -3.82 16.55 -11.31
CA ALA A 106 -3.01 17.76 -11.47
C ALA A 106 -3.24 18.84 -10.39
N HIS A 107 -4.36 18.80 -9.69
CA HIS A 107 -4.68 19.72 -8.59
C HIS A 107 -4.03 19.31 -7.25
N LEU A 108 -3.41 18.13 -7.17
CA LEU A 108 -2.70 17.68 -5.98
C LEU A 108 -1.21 18.03 -6.07
N ARG A 109 -0.73 18.70 -5.03
CA ARG A 109 0.70 18.93 -4.80
C ARG A 109 1.31 17.65 -4.21
N PHE A 110 2.36 17.15 -4.83
CA PHE A 110 3.06 15.94 -4.40
C PHE A 110 4.54 16.25 -4.20
N GLU A 111 4.99 16.14 -2.95
CA GLU A 111 6.37 16.45 -2.56
C GLU A 111 7.07 15.24 -1.97
N VAL A 112 8.34 15.05 -2.34
CA VAL A 112 9.21 14.01 -1.78
C VAL A 112 10.52 14.64 -1.35
N ALA A 113 10.86 14.55 -0.08
CA ALA A 113 12.12 14.99 0.50
C ALA A 113 12.86 13.77 1.09
N VAL A 114 14.10 13.58 0.67
CA VAL A 114 14.99 12.51 1.15
C VAL A 114 16.25 13.12 1.72
N THR A 115 16.62 12.76 2.95
CA THR A 115 17.80 13.33 3.65
C THR A 115 18.59 12.21 4.36
N PRO A 116 19.85 11.98 4.03
CA PRO A 116 20.58 12.60 2.91
C PRO A 116 20.01 12.18 1.54
N GLU A 117 20.35 12.88 0.47
CA GLU A 117 19.76 12.64 -0.85
C GLU A 117 20.12 11.26 -1.42
N ASP A 118 21.30 10.75 -1.07
CA ASP A 118 21.82 9.42 -1.39
C ASP A 118 21.38 8.32 -0.42
N LEU A 119 20.37 8.60 0.42
CA LEU A 119 19.84 7.65 1.39
C LEU A 119 19.50 6.32 0.72
N THR A 120 20.14 5.26 1.19
CA THR A 120 19.91 3.88 0.75
C THR A 120 19.45 3.05 1.95
N LEU A 121 18.47 2.18 1.73
CA LEU A 121 18.04 1.18 2.69
C LEU A 121 18.34 -0.22 2.15
N CYS A 122 18.37 -1.22 3.01
CA CYS A 122 18.34 -2.63 2.61
C CYS A 122 16.92 -3.16 2.72
N GLY A 123 16.33 -3.58 1.60
CA GLY A 123 14.99 -4.10 1.56
C GLY A 123 14.63 -4.67 0.21
N ASP A 124 13.50 -5.35 0.15
CA ASP A 124 12.93 -5.86 -1.11
C ASP A 124 12.25 -4.70 -1.85
N PRO A 125 12.81 -4.23 -2.98
CA PRO A 125 12.30 -3.05 -3.66
C PRO A 125 10.87 -3.23 -4.17
N ILE A 126 10.50 -4.44 -4.60
CA ILE A 126 9.16 -4.73 -5.14
C ILE A 126 8.12 -4.67 -4.03
N LEU A 127 8.42 -5.26 -2.88
CA LEU A 127 7.51 -5.24 -1.73
C LEU A 127 7.38 -3.85 -1.12
N LEU A 128 8.49 -3.13 -0.98
CA LEU A 128 8.49 -1.78 -0.41
C LEU A 128 7.84 -0.75 -1.36
N GLU A 129 8.09 -0.83 -2.68
CA GLU A 129 7.38 -0.03 -3.68
C GLU A 129 5.86 -0.16 -3.51
N ARG A 130 5.39 -1.39 -3.30
CA ARG A 130 3.98 -1.67 -3.08
C ARG A 130 3.43 -1.03 -1.81
N VAL A 131 4.20 -1.00 -0.72
CA VAL A 131 3.82 -0.30 0.52
C VAL A 131 3.60 1.17 0.23
N PHE A 132 4.59 1.85 -0.39
CA PHE A 132 4.49 3.28 -0.65
C PHE A 132 3.42 3.61 -1.68
N ALA A 133 3.24 2.81 -2.74
CA ALA A 133 2.16 2.97 -3.70
C ALA A 133 0.77 2.87 -3.03
N ASN A 134 0.59 1.96 -2.08
CA ASN A 134 -0.64 1.85 -1.30
C ASN A 134 -0.89 3.07 -0.41
N LEU A 135 0.15 3.58 0.26
CA LEU A 135 0.02 4.80 1.07
C LEU A 135 -0.32 6.03 0.20
N TYR A 136 0.32 6.16 -0.95
CA TYR A 136 0.03 7.24 -1.90
C TYR A 136 -1.39 7.14 -2.46
N LEU A 137 -1.85 5.94 -2.80
CA LEU A 137 -3.22 5.73 -3.26
C LEU A 137 -4.24 6.11 -2.18
N ASN A 138 -3.98 5.73 -0.92
CA ASN A 138 -4.84 6.10 0.20
C ASN A 138 -4.92 7.62 0.38
N ALA A 139 -3.79 8.33 0.23
CA ALA A 139 -3.74 9.79 0.30
C ALA A 139 -4.49 10.45 -0.87
N ILE A 140 -4.30 9.97 -2.11
CA ILE A 140 -5.01 10.46 -3.29
C ILE A 140 -6.53 10.30 -3.12
N GLU A 141 -6.99 9.11 -2.67
CA GLU A 141 -8.39 8.83 -2.42
C GLU A 141 -8.98 9.69 -1.28
N ALA A 142 -8.19 9.98 -0.24
CA ALA A 142 -8.61 10.86 0.86
C ALA A 142 -8.81 12.32 0.40
N LEU A 143 -8.20 12.70 -0.70
CA LEU A 143 -8.26 14.03 -1.30
C LEU A 143 -9.25 14.13 -2.47
N GLU A 144 -9.98 13.05 -2.79
CA GLU A 144 -11.01 13.08 -3.83
C GLU A 144 -12.08 14.14 -3.54
N GLY A 145 -12.50 14.86 -4.59
CA GLY A 145 -13.52 15.91 -4.49
C GLY A 145 -13.03 17.23 -3.92
N ARG A 146 -11.75 17.38 -3.55
CA ARG A 146 -11.16 18.64 -3.12
C ARG A 146 -10.62 19.41 -4.31
N GLU A 147 -10.73 20.73 -4.29
CA GLU A 147 -10.16 21.60 -5.32
C GLU A 147 -8.63 21.63 -5.28
N ARG A 148 -8.04 21.42 -4.11
CA ARG A 148 -6.60 21.36 -3.85
C ARG A 148 -6.31 20.36 -2.76
N GLY A 149 -5.15 19.75 -2.81
CA GLY A 149 -4.65 18.86 -1.78
C GLY A 149 -3.14 18.70 -1.86
N SER A 150 -2.54 18.26 -0.78
CA SER A 150 -1.11 18.09 -0.64
C SER A 150 -0.78 16.71 -0.06
N ILE A 151 0.20 16.05 -0.69
CA ILE A 151 0.78 14.80 -0.22
C ILE A 151 2.28 15.05 -0.06
N VAL A 152 2.80 14.85 1.13
CA VAL A 152 4.20 15.10 1.46
C VAL A 152 4.83 13.82 1.98
N THR A 153 5.93 13.42 1.36
CA THR A 153 6.76 12.30 1.82
C THR A 153 8.09 12.82 2.30
N ARG A 154 8.50 12.40 3.50
CA ARG A 154 9.81 12.69 4.06
C ARG A 154 10.49 11.37 4.39
N ALA A 155 11.74 11.22 3.95
CA ALA A 155 12.57 10.09 4.32
C ALA A 155 13.90 10.61 4.90
N TRP A 156 14.31 10.04 6.04
CA TRP A 156 15.56 10.47 6.69
C TRP A 156 16.23 9.32 7.42
N ARG A 157 17.53 9.46 7.63
CA ARG A 157 18.32 8.53 8.41
C ARG A 157 18.32 8.97 9.89
N GLY A 158 17.92 8.05 10.77
CA GLY A 158 18.21 8.13 12.19
C GLY A 158 19.48 7.35 12.53
N ASP A 159 19.77 7.17 13.83
CA ASP A 159 21.01 6.50 14.28
C ASP A 159 21.05 5.03 13.85
N ASP A 160 20.00 4.28 14.11
CA ASP A 160 19.86 2.85 13.84
C ASP A 160 18.71 2.50 12.87
N ARG A 161 18.01 3.52 12.36
CA ARG A 161 16.79 3.37 11.59
C ARG A 161 16.71 4.33 10.41
N THR A 162 16.13 3.86 9.33
CA THR A 162 15.65 4.71 8.24
C THR A 162 14.17 4.98 8.48
N TRP A 163 13.80 6.24 8.50
CA TRP A 163 12.42 6.69 8.69
C TRP A 163 11.83 7.15 7.38
N VAL A 164 10.56 6.83 7.17
CA VAL A 164 9.75 7.39 6.08
C VAL A 164 8.40 7.80 6.63
N GLU A 165 7.98 9.01 6.32
CA GLU A 165 6.66 9.53 6.65
C GLU A 165 5.93 9.95 5.39
N VAL A 166 4.71 9.48 5.23
CA VAL A 166 3.78 9.90 4.17
C VAL A 166 2.61 10.58 4.83
N GLU A 167 2.38 11.83 4.48
CA GLU A 167 1.38 12.71 5.08
C GLU A 167 0.48 13.33 4.00
N ASP A 168 -0.81 13.43 4.28
CA ASP A 168 -1.78 14.18 3.47
C ASP A 168 -2.44 15.31 4.28
N ASP A 169 -3.08 16.26 3.59
CA ASP A 169 -3.89 17.31 4.19
C ASP A 169 -5.40 17.03 4.09
N GLY A 170 -5.77 15.75 3.97
CA GLY A 170 -7.14 15.28 3.87
C GLY A 170 -7.94 15.38 5.18
N PRO A 171 -9.05 14.66 5.30
CA PRO A 171 -9.90 14.65 6.50
C PRO A 171 -9.26 13.94 7.70
N GLY A 172 -8.16 13.22 7.48
CA GLY A 172 -7.50 12.37 8.47
C GLY A 172 -8.14 11.00 8.62
N LEU A 173 -7.70 10.27 9.65
CA LEU A 173 -8.17 8.93 9.93
C LEU A 173 -9.53 8.96 10.64
N HIS A 174 -10.46 8.13 10.18
CA HIS A 174 -11.78 8.04 10.81
C HIS A 174 -11.67 7.41 12.21
N PRO A 175 -12.26 8.01 13.27
CA PRO A 175 -12.13 7.51 14.65
C PRO A 175 -12.52 6.04 14.83
N SER A 176 -13.49 5.55 14.06
CA SER A 176 -13.97 4.16 14.18
C SER A 176 -12.98 3.09 13.71
N VAL A 177 -11.94 3.47 12.98
CA VAL A 177 -10.98 2.54 12.40
C VAL A 177 -9.54 2.80 12.81
N ILE A 178 -9.25 3.92 13.48
CA ILE A 178 -7.87 4.32 13.78
C ILE A 178 -7.09 3.25 14.56
N ASP A 179 -7.71 2.63 15.56
CA ASP A 179 -7.07 1.60 16.39
C ASP A 179 -6.88 0.25 15.68
N ARG A 180 -7.62 0.07 14.58
CA ARG A 180 -7.67 -1.17 13.82
C ARG A 180 -7.27 -1.02 12.36
N ILE A 181 -6.71 0.14 11.99
CA ILE A 181 -6.48 0.52 10.59
C ILE A 181 -5.56 -0.45 9.83
N PHE A 182 -4.73 -1.20 10.55
CA PHE A 182 -3.86 -2.23 10.02
C PHE A 182 -4.43 -3.66 10.16
N GLU A 183 -5.63 -3.83 10.70
CA GLU A 183 -6.31 -5.12 10.69
C GLU A 183 -6.91 -5.40 9.30
N PRO A 184 -6.90 -6.65 8.85
CA PRO A 184 -7.57 -7.01 7.61
C PRO A 184 -9.03 -6.58 7.60
N LEU A 185 -9.50 -6.04 6.47
CA LEU A 185 -10.88 -5.57 6.25
C LEU A 185 -11.27 -4.32 7.07
N ALA A 186 -10.38 -3.73 7.84
CA ALA A 186 -10.64 -2.48 8.52
C ALA A 186 -10.67 -1.32 7.51
N THR A 187 -11.86 -0.82 7.21
CA THR A 187 -12.06 0.32 6.31
C THR A 187 -13.30 1.11 6.70
N ALA A 188 -13.20 2.43 6.59
CA ALA A 188 -14.35 3.33 6.66
C ALA A 188 -14.86 3.72 5.25
N LYS A 189 -14.16 3.32 4.18
CA LYS A 189 -14.49 3.63 2.80
C LYS A 189 -15.49 2.59 2.25
N ALA A 190 -16.57 3.03 1.60
CA ALA A 190 -17.59 2.15 1.03
C ALA A 190 -17.04 1.22 -0.08
N ALA A 191 -16.01 1.66 -0.82
CA ALA A 191 -15.35 0.90 -1.88
C ALA A 191 -13.95 0.39 -1.49
N GLY A 192 -13.53 0.60 -0.24
CA GLY A 192 -12.22 0.19 0.24
C GLY A 192 -12.17 -1.28 0.62
N THR A 193 -11.08 -1.97 0.26
CA THR A 193 -10.87 -3.39 0.57
C THR A 193 -10.49 -3.63 2.02
N GLY A 194 -9.92 -2.62 2.69
CA GLY A 194 -9.32 -2.76 4.01
C GLY A 194 -8.13 -3.72 4.07
N LEU A 195 -7.58 -4.14 2.91
CA LEU A 195 -6.46 -5.08 2.83
C LEU A 195 -5.11 -4.39 2.59
N GLY A 196 -5.13 -3.20 1.99
CA GLY A 196 -3.89 -2.50 1.60
C GLY A 196 -2.98 -2.19 2.79
N LEU A 197 -3.52 -1.58 3.85
CA LEU A 197 -2.74 -1.23 5.03
C LEU A 197 -2.35 -2.46 5.85
N ALA A 198 -3.21 -3.47 5.94
CA ALA A 198 -2.87 -4.74 6.57
C ALA A 198 -1.68 -5.41 5.89
N LEU A 199 -1.66 -5.44 4.55
CA LEU A 199 -0.52 -5.93 3.80
C LEU A 199 0.73 -5.06 3.99
N SER A 200 0.57 -3.74 3.96
CA SER A 200 1.69 -2.83 4.21
C SER A 200 2.37 -3.13 5.55
N ARG A 201 1.58 -3.37 6.60
CA ARG A 201 2.10 -3.78 7.91
C ARG A 201 2.87 -5.10 7.85
N VAL A 202 2.30 -6.13 7.21
CA VAL A 202 2.97 -7.45 7.07
C VAL A 202 4.30 -7.32 6.31
N ILE A 203 4.34 -6.52 5.24
CA ILE A 203 5.57 -6.29 4.47
C ILE A 203 6.61 -5.59 5.35
N ILE A 204 6.24 -4.54 6.07
CA ILE A 204 7.16 -3.79 6.94
C ILE A 204 7.66 -4.66 8.09
N GLU A 205 6.79 -5.45 8.73
CA GLU A 205 7.19 -6.41 9.78
C GLU A 205 8.14 -7.50 9.24
N ALA A 206 7.93 -7.96 8.00
CA ALA A 206 8.84 -8.91 7.35
C ALA A 206 10.24 -8.30 7.13
N HIS A 207 10.33 -6.98 6.96
CA HIS A 207 11.58 -6.21 6.91
C HIS A 207 12.09 -5.80 8.31
N ARG A 208 11.54 -6.37 9.39
CA ARG A 208 11.89 -6.05 10.79
C ARG A 208 11.67 -4.59 11.17
N GLY A 209 10.77 -3.91 10.46
CA GLY A 209 10.34 -2.54 10.69
C GLY A 209 8.98 -2.45 11.36
N GLU A 210 8.49 -1.24 11.48
CA GLU A 210 7.17 -0.94 12.02
C GLU A 210 6.51 0.17 11.20
N ILE A 211 5.20 0.09 11.05
CA ILE A 211 4.35 1.15 10.48
C ILE A 211 3.33 1.59 11.51
N THR A 212 3.19 2.89 11.66
CA THR A 212 2.20 3.52 12.54
C THR A 212 1.39 4.53 11.76
N ALA A 213 0.20 4.86 12.27
CA ALA A 213 -0.69 5.85 11.69
C ALA A 213 -1.16 6.83 12.76
N SER A 214 -1.21 8.11 12.42
CA SER A 214 -1.64 9.18 13.31
C SER A 214 -2.28 10.31 12.52
N ARG A 215 -2.80 11.31 13.21
CA ARG A 215 -3.12 12.59 12.57
C ARG A 215 -1.83 13.36 12.33
N GLY A 216 -1.65 13.83 11.10
CA GLY A 216 -0.46 14.58 10.70
C GLY A 216 -0.55 16.07 11.01
N PRO A 217 0.61 16.79 11.04
CA PRO A 217 0.68 18.25 11.15
C PRO A 217 -0.09 18.99 10.04
N LEU A 218 -0.20 18.43 8.83
CA LEU A 218 -0.98 18.99 7.72
C LEU A 218 -2.50 18.89 7.97
N GLY A 219 -2.93 18.19 9.03
CA GLY A 219 -4.32 18.04 9.42
C GLY A 219 -5.00 16.76 8.94
N GLY A 220 -4.40 16.04 7.97
CA GLY A 220 -4.87 14.78 7.44
C GLY A 220 -4.27 13.56 8.15
N ALA A 221 -4.07 12.46 7.41
CA ALA A 221 -3.41 11.27 7.93
C ALA A 221 -1.89 11.35 7.75
N ALA A 222 -1.16 10.80 8.71
CA ALA A 222 0.28 10.58 8.64
C ALA A 222 0.59 9.11 8.91
N PHE A 223 1.28 8.48 7.98
CA PHE A 223 1.80 7.13 8.12
C PHE A 223 3.30 7.21 8.29
N ARG A 224 3.80 6.71 9.42
CA ARG A 224 5.23 6.70 9.72
C ARG A 224 5.74 5.28 9.75
N ILE A 225 6.81 5.05 8.99
CA ILE A 225 7.50 3.77 8.87
C ILE A 225 8.91 3.94 9.38
N TRP A 226 9.41 2.97 10.11
CA TRP A 226 10.84 2.79 10.29
C TRP A 226 11.29 1.42 9.79
N LEU A 227 12.50 1.37 9.25
CA LEU A 227 13.19 0.17 8.80
C LEU A 227 14.60 0.17 9.39
N PRO A 228 15.17 -1.00 9.76
CA PRO A 228 16.53 -1.04 10.28
C PRO A 228 17.52 -0.56 9.22
N VAL A 229 18.56 0.14 9.67
CA VAL A 229 19.70 0.45 8.82
C VAL A 229 20.49 -0.85 8.65
N ALA A 230 20.79 -1.27 7.41
CA ALA A 230 21.72 -2.35 7.18
C ALA A 230 23.10 -1.94 7.68
N LEU A 231 23.64 -2.69 8.63
CA LEU A 231 25.07 -2.61 8.94
C LEU A 231 25.80 -3.28 7.77
N ASP A 232 26.91 -2.70 7.34
CA ASP A 232 27.67 -2.96 6.09
C ASP A 232 27.97 -4.42 5.72
N SER A 233 27.65 -5.40 6.56
CA SER A 233 27.90 -6.82 6.30
C SER A 233 26.67 -7.70 6.17
N ASP A 234 25.47 -7.23 6.56
CA ASP A 234 24.26 -8.06 6.66
C ASP A 234 23.06 -7.40 5.94
N CYS A 235 23.17 -7.22 4.63
CA CYS A 235 21.98 -6.98 3.81
C CYS A 235 21.20 -8.32 3.67
N CYS A 236 20.88 -8.93 4.81
CA CYS A 236 20.05 -10.12 4.89
C CYS A 236 18.94 -9.87 5.90
N CYS A 237 17.71 -9.83 5.42
CA CYS A 237 16.51 -9.82 6.25
C CYS A 237 16.33 -11.11 7.02
#